data_956bb5742f4371dda2066a996a69bb76
#
_entry.id   956bb5742f4371dda2066a996a69bb76
#
_cell.length_a   1.000
_cell.length_b   1.000
_cell.length_c   1.000
_cell.angle_alpha   90.00
_cell.angle_beta   90.00
_cell.angle_gamma   90.00
#
_symmetry.space_group_name_H-M   'P 1'
#
loop_
_entity.id
_entity.type
_entity.pdbx_description
1 polymer ?
#
loop_
_entity_poly.entity_id
_entity_poly.type
_entity_poly.pdbx_seq_one_letter_code
_entity_poly.pdbx_strand_id
1 'polypeptide(L)'
;MTILLTVAAYFAALMLFSRLTARRGDNNETFFRANRRSPWYMVAFGMVGASISGITFVSVPGMVMRTDMTYVQTCIGFILGYFAIAFLLLPVYYRLNLTTIYSYLKERLGKRSYKTGAWFFLTSKMTGAAVRFYVVCIILQRFVFDAVGVPFPITVVGMTLLIWLYTRRGGIKTLVWTDTFQTTCMFAALLLIIYNVTQQLGMSVGEAVRAVAADEHSRMFVWDDWVSTQNFWKQLLSGAFIAIVMTGLDQDMMQKNLTCKSLREAQKDVCTYGFAFVPANLLFMALGVLLMMLAQKEGTPLPAAGDELLPMFAATGALGTVVTVFFTIGIVAASFSSADSALTALTTSYCVDICERPEDEHLRRRAHVGIAVVFVAFILLFRMLNSTSVIDAIYVLCSYTYGPLLGLFAFGLLTHRAVNDRLVPYVCLASPLLCYALDIAAQHLWSYRFGYELLMINGAFTFAGLWATNSAKKYKNSH
;
A
#
# COMPACT_ATOMS: atom_id res chain seq x y z
N MET A 1 26.71 -12.88 10.19
CA MET A 1 27.17 -11.77 11.03
C MET A 1 26.97 -10.40 10.34
N THR A 2 27.47 -10.19 9.12
CA THR A 2 27.37 -8.91 8.38
C THR A 2 25.92 -8.44 8.19
N ILE A 3 25.01 -9.31 7.75
CA ILE A 3 23.59 -8.95 7.53
C ILE A 3 22.92 -8.53 8.85
N LEU A 4 23.17 -9.25 9.94
CA LEU A 4 22.62 -8.91 11.25
C LEU A 4 23.09 -7.53 11.74
N LEU A 5 24.40 -7.25 11.59
CA LEU A 5 24.98 -5.94 11.93
C LEU A 5 24.37 -4.82 11.06
N THR A 6 24.16 -5.08 9.78
CA THR A 6 23.56 -4.10 8.86
C THR A 6 22.10 -3.79 9.24
N VAL A 7 21.31 -4.82 9.54
CA VAL A 7 19.93 -4.67 10.01
C VAL A 7 19.91 -3.90 11.34
N ALA A 8 20.78 -4.22 12.26
CA ALA A 8 20.90 -3.49 13.53
C ALA A 8 21.31 -2.03 13.34
N ALA A 9 22.29 -1.75 12.45
CA ALA A 9 22.70 -0.39 12.11
C ALA A 9 21.55 0.42 11.45
N TYR A 10 20.81 -0.21 10.53
CA TYR A 10 19.63 0.40 9.92
C TYR A 10 18.57 0.80 10.98
N PHE A 11 18.23 -0.09 11.92
CA PHE A 11 17.30 0.23 12.99
C PHE A 11 17.83 1.28 13.94
N ALA A 12 19.13 1.26 14.25
CA ALA A 12 19.76 2.31 15.07
C ALA A 12 19.63 3.68 14.37
N ALA A 13 19.83 3.74 13.05
CA ALA A 13 19.62 4.95 12.26
C ALA A 13 18.15 5.41 12.30
N LEU A 14 17.17 4.52 12.10
CA LEU A 14 15.74 4.86 12.20
C LEU A 14 15.39 5.39 13.59
N MET A 15 15.87 4.75 14.65
CA MET A 15 15.64 5.20 16.03
C MET A 15 16.26 6.58 16.29
N LEU A 16 17.44 6.84 15.73
CA LEU A 16 18.08 8.15 15.82
C LEU A 16 17.26 9.21 15.10
N PHE A 17 16.85 8.95 13.85
CA PHE A 17 15.97 9.84 13.08
C PHE A 17 14.66 10.13 13.82
N SER A 18 14.03 9.11 14.36
CA SER A 18 12.82 9.28 15.17
C SER A 18 13.05 10.15 16.40
N ARG A 19 14.17 9.99 17.10
CA ARG A 19 14.51 10.83 18.28
C ARG A 19 14.80 12.29 17.92
N LEU A 20 15.41 12.52 16.75
CA LEU A 20 15.72 13.87 16.28
C LEU A 20 14.46 14.62 15.82
N THR A 21 13.49 13.92 15.27
CA THR A 21 12.24 14.49 14.74
C THR A 21 11.15 14.61 15.81
N ALA A 22 11.06 13.67 16.75
CA ALA A 22 10.10 13.69 17.85
C ALA A 22 10.58 14.63 18.96
N ARG A 23 9.77 15.63 19.33
CA ARG A 23 10.07 16.58 20.41
C ARG A 23 9.37 16.20 21.71
N ARG A 24 9.93 16.60 22.85
CA ARG A 24 9.22 16.58 24.14
C ARG A 24 8.05 17.56 24.04
N GLY A 25 6.80 17.07 24.14
CA GLY A 25 5.59 17.88 24.00
C GLY A 25 4.81 17.65 22.70
N ASP A 26 5.22 16.69 21.86
CA ASP A 26 4.39 16.25 20.75
C ASP A 26 3.05 15.71 21.26
N ASN A 27 1.95 16.35 20.83
CA ASN A 27 0.57 16.11 21.23
C ASN A 27 -0.21 15.30 20.17
N ASN A 28 -1.51 15.14 20.38
CA ASN A 28 -2.37 14.43 19.43
C ASN A 28 -2.44 15.11 18.05
N GLU A 29 -2.42 16.44 17.97
CA GLU A 29 -2.37 17.15 16.68
C GLU A 29 -1.08 16.85 15.90
N THR A 30 0.04 16.78 16.61
CA THR A 30 1.32 16.35 16.00
C THR A 30 1.26 14.91 15.53
N PHE A 31 0.67 14.02 16.34
CA PHE A 31 0.56 12.60 16.00
C PHE A 31 -0.36 12.35 14.81
N PHE A 32 -1.50 13.04 14.74
CA PHE A 32 -2.51 12.80 13.70
C PHE A 32 -2.27 13.60 12.41
N ARG A 33 -1.72 14.83 12.50
CA ARG A 33 -1.67 15.80 11.39
C ARG A 33 -0.31 16.45 11.16
N ALA A 34 0.73 16.11 11.97
CA ALA A 34 2.05 16.78 11.95
C ALA A 34 1.97 18.32 12.02
N ASN A 35 0.96 18.85 12.69
CA ASN A 35 0.64 20.28 12.76
C ASN A 35 0.46 20.96 11.38
N ARG A 36 0.21 20.18 10.32
CA ARG A 36 0.14 20.64 8.91
C ARG A 36 1.37 21.46 8.48
N ARG A 37 2.57 20.95 8.75
CA ARG A 37 3.84 21.64 8.45
C ARG A 37 4.82 20.80 7.65
N SER A 38 4.38 19.66 7.11
CA SER A 38 5.25 18.79 6.31
C SER A 38 5.55 19.43 4.95
N PRO A 39 6.81 19.40 4.49
CA PRO A 39 7.15 19.82 3.14
C PRO A 39 6.56 18.84 2.11
N TRP A 40 5.81 19.33 1.14
CA TRP A 40 5.10 18.52 0.16
C TRP A 40 6.01 17.55 -0.63
N TYR A 41 7.23 17.97 -0.96
CA TYR A 41 8.18 17.14 -1.72
C TYR A 41 8.71 15.94 -0.89
N MET A 42 8.83 16.10 0.42
CA MET A 42 9.19 14.99 1.31
C MET A 42 8.03 14.01 1.46
N VAL A 43 6.80 14.54 1.55
CA VAL A 43 5.60 13.71 1.61
C VAL A 43 5.48 12.91 0.31
N ALA A 44 5.61 13.55 -0.86
CA ALA A 44 5.56 12.89 -2.16
C ALA A 44 6.60 11.77 -2.30
N PHE A 45 7.85 12.05 -1.96
CA PHE A 45 8.92 11.06 -2.04
C PHE A 45 8.70 9.91 -1.05
N GLY A 46 8.31 10.20 0.20
CA GLY A 46 7.97 9.19 1.20
C GLY A 46 6.74 8.35 0.80
N MET A 47 5.74 8.94 0.15
CA MET A 47 4.57 8.23 -0.37
C MET A 47 4.93 7.23 -1.47
N VAL A 48 5.89 7.55 -2.35
CA VAL A 48 6.41 6.57 -3.33
C VAL A 48 6.94 5.34 -2.62
N GLY A 49 7.81 5.52 -1.62
CA GLY A 49 8.38 4.40 -0.86
C GLY A 49 7.35 3.62 -0.03
N ALA A 50 6.40 4.31 0.59
CA ALA A 50 5.33 3.66 1.36
C ALA A 50 4.38 2.83 0.48
N SER A 51 4.22 3.20 -0.79
CA SER A 51 3.42 2.45 -1.77
C SER A 51 4.17 1.26 -2.34
N ILE A 52 5.49 1.38 -2.49
CA ILE A 52 6.38 0.28 -2.86
C ILE A 52 6.66 -0.54 -1.60
N SER A 53 5.75 -1.44 -1.24
CA SER A 53 5.95 -2.33 -0.09
C SER A 53 7.05 -3.35 -0.36
N GLY A 54 7.50 -4.05 0.69
CA GLY A 54 8.46 -5.15 0.53
C GLY A 54 7.98 -6.26 -0.40
N ILE A 55 6.66 -6.47 -0.50
CA ILE A 55 6.10 -7.37 -1.51
C ILE A 55 6.32 -6.81 -2.91
N THR A 56 6.01 -5.54 -3.16
CA THR A 56 6.26 -4.90 -4.45
C THR A 56 7.72 -5.02 -4.86
N PHE A 57 8.64 -4.91 -3.89
CA PHE A 57 10.07 -5.02 -4.12
C PHE A 57 10.48 -6.37 -4.73
N VAL A 58 9.83 -7.47 -4.34
CA VAL A 58 10.13 -8.81 -4.87
C VAL A 58 9.20 -9.23 -6.01
N SER A 59 7.95 -8.81 -5.98
CA SER A 59 6.92 -9.31 -6.88
C SER A 59 6.87 -8.58 -8.21
N VAL A 60 7.13 -7.27 -8.24
CA VAL A 60 7.10 -6.53 -9.52
C VAL A 60 8.18 -7.01 -10.48
N PRO A 61 9.43 -7.28 -10.07
CA PRO A 61 10.38 -7.95 -10.94
C PRO A 61 9.90 -9.32 -11.43
N GLY A 62 9.31 -10.11 -10.55
CA GLY A 62 8.84 -11.46 -10.88
C GLY A 62 7.56 -11.51 -11.73
N MET A 63 6.73 -10.47 -11.71
CA MET A 63 5.55 -10.39 -12.57
C MET A 63 5.90 -10.44 -14.05
N VAL A 64 7.07 -9.92 -14.44
CA VAL A 64 7.53 -9.89 -15.83
C VAL A 64 7.59 -11.29 -16.44
N MET A 65 7.88 -12.32 -15.66
CA MET A 65 7.90 -13.72 -16.12
C MET A 65 6.56 -14.23 -16.69
N ARG A 66 5.44 -13.62 -16.30
CA ARG A 66 4.08 -14.09 -16.67
C ARG A 66 3.29 -13.09 -17.48
N THR A 67 3.53 -11.81 -17.26
CA THR A 67 2.71 -10.73 -17.79
C THR A 67 3.52 -9.69 -18.53
N ASP A 68 4.79 -9.96 -18.81
CA ASP A 68 5.72 -9.03 -19.39
C ASP A 68 5.76 -7.70 -18.62
N MET A 69 6.11 -6.59 -19.22
CA MET A 69 6.09 -5.26 -18.59
C MET A 69 4.70 -4.59 -18.63
N THR A 70 3.61 -5.35 -18.77
CA THR A 70 2.24 -4.82 -18.93
C THR A 70 1.72 -4.07 -17.70
N TYR A 71 2.30 -4.28 -16.52
CA TYR A 71 1.96 -3.53 -15.30
C TYR A 71 2.15 -2.01 -15.46
N VAL A 72 2.93 -1.55 -16.43
CA VAL A 72 3.03 -0.13 -16.82
C VAL A 72 1.66 0.46 -17.13
N GLN A 73 0.77 -0.29 -17.77
CA GLN A 73 -0.59 0.16 -18.12
C GLN A 73 -1.40 0.52 -16.87
N THR A 74 -1.30 -0.31 -15.83
CA THR A 74 -1.91 -0.05 -14.51
C THR A 74 -1.30 1.19 -13.86
N CYS A 75 0.04 1.34 -13.93
CA CYS A 75 0.75 2.50 -13.39
C CYS A 75 0.34 3.80 -14.09
N ILE A 76 0.08 3.78 -15.40
CA ILE A 76 -0.48 4.92 -16.13
C ILE A 76 -1.90 5.22 -15.63
N GLY A 77 -2.70 4.18 -15.39
CA GLY A 77 -4.02 4.31 -14.78
C GLY A 77 -3.97 5.01 -13.42
N PHE A 78 -2.97 4.71 -12.60
CA PHE A 78 -2.78 5.38 -11.31
C PHE A 78 -2.66 6.90 -11.44
N ILE A 79 -2.01 7.43 -12.50
CA ILE A 79 -1.91 8.88 -12.73
C ILE A 79 -3.31 9.51 -12.85
N LEU A 80 -4.23 8.86 -13.58
CA LEU A 80 -5.61 9.33 -13.71
C LEU A 80 -6.32 9.33 -12.35
N GLY A 81 -6.13 8.27 -11.56
CA GLY A 81 -6.65 8.17 -10.20
C GLY A 81 -6.10 9.26 -9.28
N TYR A 82 -4.80 9.55 -9.35
CA TYR A 82 -4.19 10.61 -8.55
C TYR A 82 -4.68 12.00 -8.96
N PHE A 83 -4.97 12.25 -10.23
CA PHE A 83 -5.65 13.49 -10.63
C PHE A 83 -7.05 13.60 -10.04
N ALA A 84 -7.81 12.50 -10.04
CA ALA A 84 -9.13 12.49 -9.36
C ALA A 84 -8.98 12.79 -7.85
N ILE A 85 -8.00 12.22 -7.17
CA ILE A 85 -7.71 12.52 -5.77
C ILE A 85 -7.35 13.99 -5.60
N ALA A 86 -6.42 14.51 -6.41
CA ALA A 86 -5.92 15.87 -6.30
C ALA A 86 -7.00 16.94 -6.51
N PHE A 87 -7.91 16.71 -7.46
CA PHE A 87 -8.86 17.74 -7.90
C PHE A 87 -10.31 17.50 -7.44
N LEU A 88 -10.66 16.28 -7.01
CA LEU A 88 -12.01 15.99 -6.48
C LEU A 88 -11.99 15.75 -4.96
N LEU A 89 -11.11 14.89 -4.46
CA LEU A 89 -11.12 14.49 -3.05
C LEU A 89 -10.44 15.50 -2.13
N LEU A 90 -9.21 15.92 -2.45
CA LEU A 90 -8.46 16.86 -1.61
C LEU A 90 -9.17 18.20 -1.37
N PRO A 91 -9.82 18.84 -2.37
CA PRO A 91 -10.61 20.05 -2.11
C PRO A 91 -11.68 19.87 -1.05
N VAL A 92 -12.36 18.72 -1.04
CA VAL A 92 -13.37 18.40 -0.03
C VAL A 92 -12.72 18.22 1.36
N TYR A 93 -11.62 17.45 1.43
CA TYR A 93 -10.96 17.16 2.70
C TYR A 93 -10.34 18.40 3.34
N TYR A 94 -9.75 19.29 2.54
CA TYR A 94 -9.17 20.55 3.03
C TYR A 94 -10.24 21.56 3.42
N ARG A 95 -11.34 21.69 2.64
CA ARG A 95 -12.46 22.58 2.94
C ARG A 95 -13.12 22.24 4.27
N LEU A 96 -13.31 20.94 4.53
CA LEU A 96 -13.93 20.45 5.76
C LEU A 96 -12.91 20.32 6.93
N ASN A 97 -11.66 20.67 6.71
CA ASN A 97 -10.60 20.59 7.72
C ASN A 97 -10.49 19.22 8.42
N LEU A 98 -10.64 18.14 7.67
CA LEU A 98 -10.74 16.79 8.22
C LEU A 98 -9.44 16.33 8.88
N THR A 99 -9.56 15.57 9.98
CA THR A 99 -8.47 14.80 10.60
C THR A 99 -8.42 13.39 10.00
N THR A 100 -9.60 12.80 9.79
CA THR A 100 -9.76 11.54 9.07
C THR A 100 -10.73 11.75 7.92
N ILE A 101 -10.48 11.05 6.81
CA ILE A 101 -11.30 11.17 5.60
C ILE A 101 -12.73 10.66 5.83
N TYR A 102 -12.91 9.73 6.78
CA TYR A 102 -14.23 9.14 7.06
C TYR A 102 -15.19 10.11 7.73
N SER A 103 -14.69 11.16 8.39
CA SER A 103 -15.51 12.23 8.95
C SER A 103 -16.39 12.92 7.89
N TYR A 104 -15.97 12.92 6.61
CA TYR A 104 -16.79 13.34 5.47
C TYR A 104 -18.11 12.56 5.39
N LEU A 105 -18.07 11.24 5.60
CA LEU A 105 -19.28 10.40 5.56
C LEU A 105 -20.27 10.75 6.67
N LYS A 106 -19.76 11.21 7.85
CA LYS A 106 -20.61 11.67 8.95
C LYS A 106 -21.46 12.88 8.57
N GLU A 107 -20.83 13.86 7.94
CA GLU A 107 -21.50 15.09 7.52
C GLU A 107 -22.44 14.84 6.34
N ARG A 108 -22.05 13.98 5.41
CA ARG A 108 -22.75 13.79 4.15
C ARG A 108 -23.87 12.74 4.20
N LEU A 109 -23.66 11.62 4.88
CA LEU A 109 -24.56 10.46 4.87
C LEU A 109 -25.16 10.18 6.24
N GLY A 110 -24.36 10.30 7.31
CA GLY A 110 -24.80 10.10 8.68
C GLY A 110 -23.82 9.34 9.56
N LYS A 111 -24.16 9.19 10.84
CA LYS A 111 -23.24 8.61 11.84
C LYS A 111 -22.97 7.12 11.61
N ARG A 112 -23.98 6.34 11.14
CA ARG A 112 -23.79 4.90 10.88
C ARG A 112 -22.92 4.68 9.65
N SER A 113 -23.14 5.44 8.59
CA SER A 113 -22.30 5.44 7.38
C SER A 113 -20.85 5.74 7.71
N TYR A 114 -20.62 6.74 8.56
CA TYR A 114 -19.29 7.09 9.06
C TYR A 114 -18.60 5.94 9.79
N LYS A 115 -19.30 5.36 10.78
CA LYS A 115 -18.75 4.22 11.54
C LYS A 115 -18.51 3.00 10.64
N THR A 116 -19.41 2.74 9.70
CA THR A 116 -19.27 1.66 8.74
C THR A 116 -18.02 1.84 7.87
N GLY A 117 -17.83 3.02 7.29
CA GLY A 117 -16.62 3.32 6.52
C GLY A 117 -15.34 3.16 7.33
N ALA A 118 -15.30 3.67 8.57
CA ALA A 118 -14.16 3.53 9.44
C ALA A 118 -13.87 2.06 9.81
N TRP A 119 -14.88 1.23 10.08
CA TRP A 119 -14.69 -0.20 10.35
C TRP A 119 -14.21 -0.97 9.12
N PHE A 120 -14.74 -0.68 7.92
CA PHE A 120 -14.24 -1.28 6.69
C PHE A 120 -12.75 -0.94 6.47
N PHE A 121 -12.36 0.31 6.69
CA PHE A 121 -10.96 0.70 6.65
C PHE A 121 -10.10 -0.05 7.67
N LEU A 122 -10.50 -0.04 8.95
CA LEU A 122 -9.74 -0.70 10.01
C LEU A 122 -9.50 -2.17 9.70
N THR A 123 -10.54 -2.88 9.26
CA THR A 123 -10.45 -4.30 8.90
C THR A 123 -9.55 -4.52 7.68
N SER A 124 -9.80 -3.77 6.60
CA SER A 124 -9.03 -3.88 5.35
C SER A 124 -7.56 -3.56 5.56
N LYS A 125 -7.29 -2.45 6.26
CA LYS A 125 -5.92 -1.98 6.49
C LYS A 125 -5.16 -2.91 7.43
N MET A 126 -5.79 -3.35 8.52
CA MET A 126 -5.19 -4.31 9.46
C MET A 126 -4.79 -5.58 8.73
N THR A 127 -5.71 -6.19 8.00
CA THR A 127 -5.47 -7.47 7.30
C THR A 127 -4.44 -7.28 6.18
N GLY A 128 -4.62 -6.28 5.31
CA GLY A 128 -3.72 -6.04 4.19
C GLY A 128 -2.29 -5.69 4.63
N ALA A 129 -2.13 -4.89 5.68
CA ALA A 129 -0.82 -4.56 6.23
C ALA A 129 -0.16 -5.77 6.93
N ALA A 130 -0.94 -6.55 7.67
CA ALA A 130 -0.44 -7.76 8.33
C ALA A 130 0.07 -8.80 7.33
N VAL A 131 -0.65 -9.01 6.23
CA VAL A 131 -0.24 -9.92 5.15
C VAL A 131 1.06 -9.45 4.49
N ARG A 132 1.17 -8.16 4.20
CA ARG A 132 2.41 -7.60 3.62
C ARG A 132 3.59 -7.73 4.55
N PHE A 133 3.39 -7.46 5.83
CA PHE A 133 4.46 -7.54 6.83
C PHE A 133 4.85 -8.99 7.15
N TYR A 134 3.91 -9.93 7.05
CA TYR A 134 4.16 -11.37 7.17
C TYR A 134 5.23 -11.86 6.19
N VAL A 135 5.14 -11.47 4.89
CA VAL A 135 6.13 -11.86 3.88
C VAL A 135 7.52 -11.40 4.26
N VAL A 136 7.62 -10.18 4.76
CA VAL A 136 8.90 -9.62 5.19
C VAL A 136 9.45 -10.34 6.40
N CYS A 137 8.58 -10.65 7.38
CA CYS A 137 8.99 -11.44 8.54
C CYS A 137 9.51 -12.83 8.12
N ILE A 138 8.91 -13.48 7.10
CA ILE A 138 9.43 -14.75 6.55
C ILE A 138 10.81 -14.57 5.93
N ILE A 139 10.98 -13.54 5.11
CA ILE A 139 12.26 -13.28 4.44
C ILE A 139 13.34 -13.01 5.48
N LEU A 140 13.07 -12.13 6.45
CA LEU A 140 14.00 -11.87 7.54
C LEU A 140 14.26 -13.10 8.41
N GLN A 141 13.22 -13.90 8.69
CA GLN A 141 13.37 -15.15 9.41
C GLN A 141 14.36 -16.05 8.69
N ARG A 142 14.10 -16.36 7.42
CA ARG A 142 14.90 -17.30 6.61
C ARG A 142 16.34 -16.84 6.42
N PHE A 143 16.55 -15.55 6.13
CA PHE A 143 17.89 -15.06 5.74
C PHE A 143 18.69 -14.44 6.89
N VAL A 144 18.05 -14.10 8.02
CA VAL A 144 18.73 -13.41 9.12
C VAL A 144 18.61 -14.19 10.43
N PHE A 145 17.39 -14.57 10.83
CA PHE A 145 17.13 -15.03 12.19
C PHE A 145 17.20 -16.55 12.36
N ASP A 146 16.96 -17.35 11.32
CA ASP A 146 17.11 -18.81 11.40
C ASP A 146 18.57 -19.21 11.68
N ALA A 147 19.53 -18.48 11.12
CA ALA A 147 20.96 -18.71 11.39
C ALA A 147 21.36 -18.49 12.87
N VAL A 148 20.53 -17.78 13.64
CA VAL A 148 20.74 -17.49 15.06
C VAL A 148 19.76 -18.26 15.96
N GLY A 149 18.89 -19.09 15.36
CA GLY A 149 17.93 -19.94 16.07
C GLY A 149 16.76 -19.17 16.72
N VAL A 150 16.42 -17.96 16.24
CA VAL A 150 15.31 -17.17 16.77
C VAL A 150 13.99 -17.70 16.22
N PRO A 151 13.00 -18.07 17.06
CA PRO A 151 11.69 -18.51 16.60
C PRO A 151 10.90 -17.39 15.92
N PHE A 152 10.13 -17.71 14.87
CA PHE A 152 9.35 -16.75 14.08
C PHE A 152 8.43 -15.82 14.90
N PRO A 153 7.70 -16.28 15.95
CA PRO A 153 6.92 -15.36 16.77
C PRO A 153 7.75 -14.26 17.42
N ILE A 154 8.98 -14.58 17.84
CA ILE A 154 9.90 -13.59 18.45
C ILE A 154 10.33 -12.57 17.38
N THR A 155 10.60 -13.01 16.15
CA THR A 155 10.88 -12.12 15.01
C THR A 155 9.72 -11.14 14.79
N VAL A 156 8.49 -11.62 14.69
CA VAL A 156 7.30 -10.77 14.48
C VAL A 156 7.11 -9.77 15.61
N VAL A 157 7.19 -10.24 16.85
CA VAL A 157 7.05 -9.37 18.05
C VAL A 157 8.16 -8.34 18.10
N GLY A 158 9.41 -8.75 17.89
CA GLY A 158 10.58 -7.87 17.91
C GLY A 158 10.50 -6.77 16.84
N MET A 159 10.14 -7.14 15.62
CA MET A 159 10.01 -6.19 14.51
C MET A 159 8.85 -5.21 14.73
N THR A 160 7.69 -5.70 15.18
CA THR A 160 6.54 -4.84 15.52
C THR A 160 6.84 -3.91 16.71
N LEU A 161 7.57 -4.40 17.70
CA LEU A 161 8.02 -3.60 18.85
C LEU A 161 8.93 -2.45 18.40
N LEU A 162 9.86 -2.72 17.47
CA LEU A 162 10.72 -1.67 16.90
C LEU A 162 9.89 -0.58 16.22
N ILE A 163 8.90 -0.95 15.38
CA ILE A 163 7.99 -0.01 14.75
C ILE A 163 7.27 0.83 15.81
N TRP A 164 6.68 0.17 16.81
CA TRP A 164 5.96 0.86 17.87
C TRP A 164 6.87 1.84 18.64
N LEU A 165 8.12 1.46 18.91
CA LEU A 165 9.06 2.29 19.67
C LEU A 165 9.34 3.63 18.99
N TYR A 166 9.53 3.67 17.66
CA TYR A 166 9.85 4.93 17.00
C TYR A 166 8.60 5.73 16.57
N THR A 167 7.44 5.08 16.39
CA THR A 167 6.20 5.77 16.02
C THR A 167 5.41 6.34 17.18
N ARG A 168 5.54 5.78 18.40
CA ARG A 168 4.69 6.07 19.58
C ARG A 168 4.61 7.53 20.02
N ARG A 169 5.59 8.37 19.70
CA ARG A 169 5.64 9.77 20.10
C ARG A 169 5.17 10.73 19.00
N GLY A 170 5.83 10.74 17.89
CA GLY A 170 5.61 11.70 16.81
C GLY A 170 4.55 11.30 15.80
N GLY A 171 4.15 10.02 15.76
CA GLY A 171 3.16 9.53 14.78
C GLY A 171 3.51 9.95 13.36
N ILE A 172 2.54 10.54 12.64
CA ILE A 172 2.69 10.94 11.24
C ILE A 172 3.83 11.95 11.00
N LYS A 173 4.14 12.82 11.98
CA LYS A 173 5.27 13.76 11.88
C LYS A 173 6.60 13.04 11.74
N THR A 174 6.81 11.97 12.53
CA THR A 174 8.02 11.15 12.45
C THR A 174 8.04 10.38 11.13
N LEU A 175 6.88 9.83 10.72
CA LEU A 175 6.77 9.02 9.51
C LEU A 175 7.18 9.76 8.23
N VAL A 176 6.83 11.01 8.06
CA VAL A 176 7.25 11.81 6.88
C VAL A 176 8.78 11.80 6.71
N TRP A 177 9.52 11.88 7.83
CA TRP A 177 10.98 11.87 7.79
C TRP A 177 11.57 10.45 7.66
N THR A 178 11.03 9.49 8.43
CA THR A 178 11.49 8.09 8.33
C THR A 178 11.17 7.49 6.98
N ASP A 179 10.00 7.78 6.40
CA ASP A 179 9.64 7.34 5.04
C ASP A 179 10.60 7.88 3.99
N THR A 180 11.00 9.16 4.10
CA THR A 180 12.00 9.74 3.19
C THR A 180 13.34 8.99 3.27
N PHE A 181 13.80 8.67 4.48
CA PHE A 181 15.02 7.88 4.68
C PHE A 181 14.86 6.45 4.14
N GLN A 182 13.76 5.79 4.46
CA GLN A 182 13.45 4.44 4.01
C GLN A 182 13.35 4.34 2.48
N THR A 183 12.69 5.30 1.86
CA THR A 183 12.58 5.40 0.39
C THR A 183 13.95 5.57 -0.26
N THR A 184 14.83 6.40 0.34
CA THR A 184 16.20 6.58 -0.15
C THR A 184 16.99 5.27 -0.07
N CYS A 185 16.91 4.56 1.06
CA CYS A 185 17.56 3.26 1.22
C CYS A 185 17.04 2.22 0.21
N MET A 186 15.73 2.19 -0.02
CA MET A 186 15.08 1.29 -0.97
C MET A 186 15.56 1.54 -2.41
N PHE A 187 15.56 2.79 -2.87
CA PHE A 187 16.04 3.11 -4.22
C PHE A 187 17.55 2.90 -4.37
N ALA A 188 18.35 3.22 -3.35
CA ALA A 188 19.77 2.93 -3.37
C ALA A 188 20.02 1.41 -3.52
N ALA A 189 19.27 0.59 -2.78
CA ALA A 189 19.33 -0.86 -2.89
C ALA A 189 18.95 -1.33 -4.31
N LEU A 190 17.83 -0.85 -4.85
CA LEU A 190 17.36 -1.19 -6.20
C LEU A 190 18.42 -0.87 -7.27
N LEU A 191 18.97 0.34 -7.26
CA LEU A 191 19.96 0.79 -8.24
C LEU A 191 21.27 -0.01 -8.12
N LEU A 192 21.70 -0.34 -6.91
CA LEU A 192 22.89 -1.16 -6.67
C LEU A 192 22.68 -2.61 -7.15
N ILE A 193 21.50 -3.18 -6.95
CA ILE A 193 21.16 -4.51 -7.46
C ILE A 193 21.20 -4.49 -9.00
N ILE A 194 20.52 -3.53 -9.64
CA ILE A 194 20.53 -3.38 -11.10
C ILE A 194 21.96 -3.26 -11.61
N TYR A 195 22.79 -2.41 -10.99
CA TYR A 195 24.17 -2.21 -11.38
C TYR A 195 24.97 -3.53 -11.29
N ASN A 196 24.83 -4.30 -10.20
CA ASN A 196 25.54 -5.57 -10.04
C ASN A 196 25.07 -6.63 -11.07
N VAL A 197 23.77 -6.72 -11.33
CA VAL A 197 23.24 -7.63 -12.34
C VAL A 197 23.79 -7.28 -13.73
N THR A 198 23.83 -5.98 -14.08
CA THR A 198 24.40 -5.54 -15.37
C THR A 198 25.89 -5.87 -15.49
N GLN A 199 26.67 -5.74 -14.40
CA GLN A 199 28.09 -6.13 -14.38
C GLN A 199 28.28 -7.64 -14.58
N GLN A 200 27.46 -8.47 -13.94
CA GLN A 200 27.52 -9.93 -14.11
C GLN A 200 27.09 -10.37 -15.53
N LEU A 201 26.18 -9.63 -16.16
CA LEU A 201 25.87 -9.84 -17.57
C LEU A 201 27.01 -9.41 -18.51
N GLY A 202 27.99 -8.65 -18.01
CA GLY A 202 29.10 -8.09 -18.80
C GLY A 202 28.67 -6.91 -19.66
N MET A 203 27.61 -6.19 -19.26
CA MET A 203 27.03 -5.08 -20.00
C MET A 203 27.31 -3.75 -19.31
N SER A 204 27.53 -2.71 -20.09
CA SER A 204 27.41 -1.33 -19.60
C SER A 204 25.94 -0.98 -19.34
N VAL A 205 25.70 0.07 -18.56
CA VAL A 205 24.33 0.53 -18.27
C VAL A 205 23.55 0.86 -19.56
N GLY A 206 24.21 1.45 -20.55
CA GLY A 206 23.60 1.76 -21.84
C GLY A 206 23.22 0.51 -22.65
N GLU A 207 24.07 -0.51 -22.62
CA GLU A 207 23.80 -1.81 -23.25
C GLU A 207 22.65 -2.53 -22.54
N ALA A 208 22.62 -2.50 -21.21
CA ALA A 208 21.55 -3.09 -20.42
C ALA A 208 20.19 -2.47 -20.75
N VAL A 209 20.11 -1.12 -20.87
CA VAL A 209 18.89 -0.44 -21.27
C VAL A 209 18.42 -0.87 -22.67
N ARG A 210 19.35 -0.99 -23.62
CA ARG A 210 19.02 -1.47 -24.99
C ARG A 210 18.61 -2.94 -24.99
N ALA A 211 19.29 -3.78 -24.21
CA ALA A 211 18.96 -5.19 -24.08
C ALA A 211 17.54 -5.38 -23.49
N VAL A 212 17.23 -4.68 -22.39
CA VAL A 212 15.87 -4.67 -21.82
C VAL A 212 14.84 -4.20 -22.85
N ALA A 213 15.12 -3.11 -23.58
CA ALA A 213 14.18 -2.58 -24.56
C ALA A 213 13.93 -3.51 -25.75
N ALA A 214 14.90 -4.37 -26.07
CA ALA A 214 14.83 -5.34 -27.18
C ALA A 214 14.30 -6.72 -26.75
N ASP A 215 14.12 -6.97 -25.46
CA ASP A 215 13.67 -8.25 -24.92
C ASP A 215 12.18 -8.50 -25.20
N GLU A 216 11.81 -9.75 -25.46
CA GLU A 216 10.42 -10.15 -25.74
C GLU A 216 9.48 -9.87 -24.55
N HIS A 217 9.99 -9.96 -23.32
CA HIS A 217 9.24 -9.66 -22.09
C HIS A 217 9.08 -8.17 -21.79
N SER A 218 9.62 -7.28 -22.64
CA SER A 218 9.46 -5.83 -22.51
C SER A 218 8.21 -5.27 -23.18
N ARG A 219 7.28 -6.13 -23.58
CA ARG A 219 5.96 -5.73 -24.06
C ARG A 219 5.20 -4.99 -22.97
N MET A 220 4.92 -3.70 -23.20
CA MET A 220 4.24 -2.83 -22.23
C MET A 220 2.73 -2.73 -22.46
N PHE A 221 2.26 -2.86 -23.71
CA PHE A 221 0.88 -2.56 -24.10
C PHE A 221 0.21 -3.73 -24.81
N VAL A 222 -1.02 -4.06 -24.39
CA VAL A 222 -1.87 -5.10 -24.96
C VAL A 222 -3.17 -4.46 -25.44
N TRP A 223 -3.26 -4.16 -26.75
CA TRP A 223 -4.40 -3.49 -27.37
C TRP A 223 -5.39 -4.44 -28.00
N ASP A 224 -4.90 -5.55 -28.48
CA ASP A 224 -5.52 -6.49 -29.43
C ASP A 224 -6.36 -7.58 -28.75
N ASP A 225 -6.08 -7.92 -27.50
CA ASP A 225 -6.79 -8.95 -26.74
C ASP A 225 -7.76 -8.36 -25.71
N TRP A 226 -9.04 -8.26 -26.05
CA TRP A 226 -10.09 -7.76 -25.18
C TRP A 226 -10.50 -8.74 -24.07
N VAL A 227 -10.21 -10.03 -24.23
CA VAL A 227 -10.53 -11.05 -23.23
C VAL A 227 -9.47 -11.09 -22.13
N SER A 228 -8.22 -10.82 -22.50
CA SER A 228 -7.10 -10.80 -21.57
C SER A 228 -7.33 -9.85 -20.40
N THR A 229 -6.94 -10.30 -19.23
CA THR A 229 -6.86 -9.44 -18.03
C THR A 229 -5.81 -8.34 -18.20
N GLN A 230 -4.84 -8.52 -19.09
CA GLN A 230 -3.78 -7.56 -19.41
C GLN A 230 -4.17 -6.52 -20.47
N ASN A 231 -5.42 -6.52 -20.96
CA ASN A 231 -5.88 -5.52 -21.92
C ASN A 231 -5.67 -4.09 -21.40
N PHE A 232 -5.17 -3.19 -22.26
CA PHE A 232 -4.83 -1.81 -21.92
C PHE A 232 -5.96 -1.06 -21.21
N TRP A 233 -7.17 -1.10 -21.74
CA TRP A 233 -8.29 -0.34 -21.20
C TRP A 233 -8.74 -0.88 -19.82
N LYS A 234 -8.71 -2.21 -19.65
CA LYS A 234 -9.01 -2.85 -18.36
C LYS A 234 -7.97 -2.44 -17.32
N GLN A 235 -6.69 -2.52 -17.66
CA GLN A 235 -5.59 -2.16 -16.75
C GLN A 235 -5.59 -0.67 -16.43
N LEU A 236 -5.81 0.20 -17.41
CA LEU A 236 -5.88 1.65 -17.22
C LEU A 236 -7.02 2.05 -16.26
N LEU A 237 -8.23 1.57 -16.53
CA LEU A 237 -9.39 1.87 -15.68
C LEU A 237 -9.23 1.26 -14.29
N SER A 238 -8.83 0.01 -14.21
CA SER A 238 -8.56 -0.65 -12.92
C SER A 238 -7.51 0.10 -12.12
N GLY A 239 -6.42 0.52 -12.76
CA GLY A 239 -5.40 1.34 -12.12
C GLY A 239 -5.95 2.65 -11.56
N ALA A 240 -6.76 3.37 -12.34
CA ALA A 240 -7.38 4.61 -11.89
C ALA A 240 -8.25 4.41 -10.63
N PHE A 241 -9.10 3.38 -10.62
CA PHE A 241 -9.95 3.09 -9.47
C PHE A 241 -9.16 2.54 -8.27
N ILE A 242 -8.14 1.70 -8.49
CA ILE A 242 -7.24 1.24 -7.43
C ILE A 242 -6.55 2.42 -6.76
N ALA A 243 -6.02 3.39 -7.52
CA ALA A 243 -5.39 4.57 -6.97
C ALA A 243 -6.39 5.41 -6.14
N ILE A 244 -7.60 5.66 -6.67
CA ILE A 244 -8.64 6.39 -5.94
C ILE A 244 -8.91 5.70 -4.59
N VAL A 245 -9.05 4.38 -4.59
CA VAL A 245 -9.45 3.64 -3.40
C VAL A 245 -8.30 3.44 -2.43
N MET A 246 -7.17 2.92 -2.89
CA MET A 246 -6.04 2.57 -2.03
C MET A 246 -5.17 3.77 -1.64
N THR A 247 -5.43 4.95 -2.22
CA THR A 247 -4.78 6.20 -1.82
C THR A 247 -5.81 7.22 -1.35
N GLY A 248 -6.79 7.55 -2.17
CA GLY A 248 -7.75 8.63 -1.90
C GLY A 248 -8.78 8.30 -0.82
N LEU A 249 -9.15 7.04 -0.68
CA LEU A 249 -10.10 6.55 0.33
C LEU A 249 -9.42 5.73 1.45
N ASP A 250 -8.10 5.73 1.48
CA ASP A 250 -7.29 5.09 2.51
C ASP A 250 -6.72 6.15 3.46
N GLN A 251 -7.06 6.05 4.74
CA GLN A 251 -6.61 7.02 5.76
C GLN A 251 -5.09 7.04 5.93
N ASP A 252 -4.38 5.92 5.73
CA ASP A 252 -2.93 5.86 5.86
C ASP A 252 -2.24 6.78 4.84
N MET A 253 -2.64 6.69 3.58
CA MET A 253 -2.08 7.52 2.52
C MET A 253 -2.56 8.98 2.62
N MET A 254 -3.86 9.18 2.88
CA MET A 254 -4.42 10.53 3.00
C MET A 254 -3.94 11.25 4.25
N GLN A 255 -3.67 10.55 5.35
CA GLN A 255 -3.13 11.18 6.55
C GLN A 255 -1.77 11.86 6.28
N LYS A 256 -0.89 11.24 5.48
CA LYS A 256 0.38 11.86 5.04
C LYS A 256 0.12 13.11 4.22
N ASN A 257 -0.75 13.02 3.24
CA ASN A 257 -1.12 14.11 2.35
C ASN A 257 -1.73 15.31 3.12
N LEU A 258 -2.60 15.03 4.11
CA LEU A 258 -3.21 16.05 4.97
C LEU A 258 -2.22 16.72 5.93
N THR A 259 -0.95 16.29 6.00
CA THR A 259 0.11 17.00 6.73
C THR A 259 0.67 18.21 5.99
N CYS A 260 0.39 18.36 4.68
CA CYS A 260 0.82 19.49 3.87
C CYS A 260 0.13 20.78 4.35
N LYS A 261 0.82 21.93 4.18
CA LYS A 261 0.36 23.23 4.70
C LYS A 261 -0.92 23.74 4.04
N SER A 262 -1.12 23.42 2.78
CA SER A 262 -2.23 23.92 1.98
C SER A 262 -2.71 22.91 0.95
N LEU A 263 -3.95 23.09 0.47
CA LEU A 263 -4.51 22.29 -0.62
C LEU A 263 -3.57 22.25 -1.84
N ARG A 264 -3.00 23.39 -2.23
CA ARG A 264 -2.10 23.47 -3.38
C ARG A 264 -0.83 22.62 -3.19
N GLU A 265 -0.28 22.59 -1.98
CA GLU A 265 0.87 21.74 -1.66
C GLU A 265 0.49 20.26 -1.68
N ALA A 266 -0.67 19.90 -1.13
CA ALA A 266 -1.19 18.54 -1.16
C ALA A 266 -1.50 18.06 -2.58
N GLN A 267 -2.01 18.93 -3.46
CA GLN A 267 -2.20 18.61 -4.87
C GLN A 267 -0.85 18.39 -5.59
N LYS A 268 0.16 19.23 -5.32
CA LYS A 268 1.52 19.02 -5.86
C LYS A 268 2.11 17.71 -5.39
N ASP A 269 1.94 17.37 -4.11
CA ASP A 269 2.37 16.12 -3.52
C ASP A 269 1.80 14.92 -4.30
N VAL A 270 0.46 14.80 -4.37
CA VAL A 270 -0.20 13.67 -5.03
C VAL A 270 0.12 13.56 -6.52
N CYS A 271 0.16 14.69 -7.23
CA CYS A 271 0.52 14.67 -8.65
C CYS A 271 1.98 14.23 -8.85
N THR A 272 2.93 14.77 -8.06
CA THR A 272 4.34 14.39 -8.15
C THR A 272 4.54 12.92 -7.80
N TYR A 273 3.89 12.45 -6.73
CA TYR A 273 3.89 11.05 -6.35
C TYR A 273 3.37 10.16 -7.49
N GLY A 274 2.25 10.52 -8.12
CA GLY A 274 1.66 9.76 -9.23
C GLY A 274 2.60 9.63 -10.43
N PHE A 275 3.25 10.72 -10.83
CA PHE A 275 4.22 10.68 -11.92
C PHE A 275 5.50 9.91 -11.55
N ALA A 276 6.00 10.06 -10.33
CA ALA A 276 7.21 9.39 -9.88
C ALA A 276 7.04 7.87 -9.71
N PHE A 277 5.80 7.42 -9.50
CA PHE A 277 5.49 5.99 -9.32
C PHE A 277 5.72 5.16 -10.58
N VAL A 278 5.48 5.73 -11.78
CA VAL A 278 5.68 5.04 -13.05
C VAL A 278 7.14 4.68 -13.31
N PRO A 279 8.11 5.63 -13.31
CA PRO A 279 9.50 5.29 -13.52
C PRO A 279 10.07 4.40 -12.41
N ALA A 280 9.58 4.51 -11.16
CA ALA A 280 9.96 3.62 -10.09
C ALA A 280 9.61 2.16 -10.41
N ASN A 281 8.39 1.89 -10.85
CA ASN A 281 7.98 0.54 -11.23
C ASN A 281 8.64 0.06 -12.52
N LEU A 282 8.93 0.95 -13.48
CA LEU A 282 9.74 0.60 -14.65
C LEU A 282 11.13 0.07 -14.28
N LEU A 283 11.79 0.65 -13.28
CA LEU A 283 13.07 0.15 -12.79
C LEU A 283 12.95 -1.26 -12.18
N PHE A 284 11.88 -1.54 -11.43
CA PHE A 284 11.63 -2.87 -10.89
C PHE A 284 11.35 -3.90 -11.99
N MET A 285 10.57 -3.55 -13.00
CA MET A 285 10.30 -4.45 -14.13
C MET A 285 11.55 -4.67 -14.98
N ALA A 286 12.34 -3.62 -15.24
CA ALA A 286 13.63 -3.75 -15.92
C ALA A 286 14.58 -4.68 -15.15
N LEU A 287 14.61 -4.60 -13.81
CA LEU A 287 15.35 -5.55 -12.99
C LEU A 287 14.85 -6.99 -13.22
N GLY A 288 13.53 -7.20 -13.36
CA GLY A 288 12.96 -8.51 -13.66
C GLY A 288 13.50 -9.10 -14.96
N VAL A 289 13.48 -8.32 -16.05
CA VAL A 289 14.03 -8.72 -17.36
C VAL A 289 15.53 -9.05 -17.23
N LEU A 290 16.32 -8.20 -16.57
CA LEU A 290 17.76 -8.43 -16.37
C LEU A 290 18.04 -9.70 -15.57
N LEU A 291 17.23 -10.02 -14.58
CA LEU A 291 17.37 -11.25 -13.79
C LEU A 291 17.03 -12.50 -14.63
N MET A 292 16.04 -12.41 -15.52
CA MET A 292 15.72 -13.50 -16.46
C MET A 292 16.86 -13.72 -17.46
N MET A 293 17.46 -12.65 -17.99
CA MET A 293 18.64 -12.74 -18.84
C MET A 293 19.83 -13.38 -18.09
N LEU A 294 20.00 -13.02 -16.80
CA LEU A 294 21.06 -13.62 -15.97
C LEU A 294 20.81 -15.10 -15.73
N ALA A 295 19.57 -15.49 -15.43
CA ALA A 295 19.17 -16.89 -15.28
C ALA A 295 19.49 -17.70 -16.54
N GLN A 296 19.16 -17.15 -17.72
CA GLN A 296 19.46 -17.77 -19.00
C GLN A 296 20.96 -17.90 -19.24
N LYS A 297 21.74 -16.86 -18.94
CA LYS A 297 23.22 -16.87 -19.06
C LYS A 297 23.88 -17.93 -18.17
N GLU A 298 23.38 -18.09 -16.94
CA GLU A 298 23.92 -19.03 -15.95
C GLU A 298 23.35 -20.46 -16.11
N GLY A 299 22.36 -20.66 -16.98
CA GLY A 299 21.66 -21.93 -17.13
C GLY A 299 20.81 -22.30 -15.91
N THR A 300 20.45 -21.31 -15.07
CA THR A 300 19.65 -21.50 -13.86
C THR A 300 18.16 -21.54 -14.23
N PRO A 301 17.39 -22.57 -13.82
CA PRO A 301 15.96 -22.61 -14.12
C PRO A 301 15.22 -21.47 -13.40
N LEU A 302 14.26 -20.86 -14.12
CA LEU A 302 13.40 -19.85 -13.52
C LEU A 302 12.49 -20.46 -12.44
N PRO A 303 12.23 -19.75 -11.34
CA PRO A 303 11.37 -20.24 -10.27
C PRO A 303 9.92 -20.36 -10.73
N ALA A 304 9.15 -21.26 -10.09
CA ALA A 304 7.73 -21.43 -10.39
C ALA A 304 6.89 -20.21 -9.96
N ALA A 305 7.30 -19.54 -8.88
CA ALA A 305 6.65 -18.32 -8.39
C ALA A 305 7.50 -17.09 -8.72
N GLY A 306 6.89 -16.06 -9.33
CA GLY A 306 7.60 -14.82 -9.66
C GLY A 306 8.22 -14.14 -8.44
N ASP A 307 7.58 -14.23 -7.28
CA ASP A 307 8.07 -13.64 -6.02
C ASP A 307 9.41 -14.22 -5.55
N GLU A 308 9.85 -15.33 -6.12
CA GLU A 308 11.14 -15.98 -5.81
C GLU A 308 12.27 -15.52 -6.75
N LEU A 309 11.98 -14.84 -7.87
CA LEU A 309 12.98 -14.47 -8.87
C LEU A 309 14.09 -13.59 -8.28
N LEU A 310 13.75 -12.47 -7.67
CA LEU A 310 14.73 -11.57 -7.07
C LEU A 310 15.41 -12.19 -5.84
N PRO A 311 14.69 -12.81 -4.88
CA PRO A 311 15.33 -13.49 -3.75
C PRO A 311 16.29 -14.60 -4.15
N MET A 312 16.01 -15.35 -5.21
CA MET A 312 16.86 -16.43 -5.71
C MET A 312 18.28 -15.95 -6.01
N PHE A 313 18.43 -14.77 -6.57
CA PHE A 313 19.75 -14.19 -6.87
C PHE A 313 20.29 -13.32 -5.73
N ALA A 314 19.44 -12.45 -5.17
CA ALA A 314 19.90 -11.43 -4.23
C ALA A 314 20.11 -11.96 -2.80
N ALA A 315 19.34 -12.97 -2.38
CA ALA A 315 19.40 -13.47 -1.01
C ALA A 315 20.36 -14.65 -0.82
N THR A 316 20.64 -15.43 -1.88
CA THR A 316 21.53 -16.60 -1.81
C THR A 316 23.02 -16.26 -1.86
N GLY A 317 23.37 -15.00 -2.12
CA GLY A 317 24.75 -14.56 -2.30
C GLY A 317 25.30 -14.76 -3.72
N ALA A 318 24.48 -15.23 -4.66
CA ALA A 318 24.89 -15.41 -6.07
C ALA A 318 25.40 -14.09 -6.69
N LEU A 319 24.78 -12.95 -6.34
CA LEU A 319 25.23 -11.62 -6.75
C LEU A 319 26.29 -10.99 -5.82
N GLY A 320 26.82 -11.76 -4.86
CA GLY A 320 27.79 -11.31 -3.88
C GLY A 320 27.19 -10.72 -2.59
N THR A 321 27.99 -10.71 -1.53
CA THR A 321 27.56 -10.29 -0.18
C THR A 321 27.02 -8.85 -0.14
N VAL A 322 27.58 -7.95 -0.95
CA VAL A 322 27.14 -6.55 -1.01
C VAL A 322 25.69 -6.47 -1.47
N VAL A 323 25.32 -7.19 -2.53
CA VAL A 323 23.93 -7.23 -3.03
C VAL A 323 22.99 -7.82 -2.00
N THR A 324 23.37 -8.90 -1.32
CA THR A 324 22.55 -9.50 -0.26
C THR A 324 22.27 -8.50 0.87
N VAL A 325 23.28 -7.74 1.29
CA VAL A 325 23.12 -6.67 2.30
C VAL A 325 22.16 -5.59 1.83
N PHE A 326 22.33 -5.06 0.62
CA PHE A 326 21.46 -4.02 0.08
C PHE A 326 20.04 -4.52 -0.20
N PHE A 327 19.90 -5.75 -0.69
CA PHE A 327 18.59 -6.38 -0.83
C PHE A 327 17.85 -6.45 0.51
N THR A 328 18.55 -6.89 1.56
CA THR A 328 17.97 -6.97 2.91
C THR A 328 17.56 -5.58 3.42
N ILE A 329 18.40 -4.55 3.24
CA ILE A 329 18.06 -3.17 3.61
C ILE A 329 16.84 -2.68 2.81
N GLY A 330 16.83 -2.90 1.49
CA GLY A 330 15.77 -2.44 0.61
C GLY A 330 14.41 -3.03 0.98
N ILE A 331 14.35 -4.35 1.20
CA ILE A 331 13.10 -5.03 1.56
C ILE A 331 12.63 -4.65 2.98
N VAL A 332 13.55 -4.50 3.92
CA VAL A 332 13.25 -4.02 5.27
C VAL A 332 12.72 -2.59 5.22
N ALA A 333 13.40 -1.69 4.51
CA ALA A 333 13.02 -0.30 4.38
C ALA A 333 11.61 -0.15 3.78
N ALA A 334 11.35 -0.80 2.63
CA ALA A 334 10.05 -0.78 1.97
C ALA A 334 8.92 -1.32 2.85
N SER A 335 9.21 -2.33 3.66
CA SER A 335 8.21 -3.00 4.48
C SER A 335 7.87 -2.25 5.75
N PHE A 336 8.89 -1.68 6.38
CA PHE A 336 8.70 -0.90 7.59
C PHE A 336 7.93 0.40 7.31
N SER A 337 8.21 1.08 6.18
CA SER A 337 7.45 2.26 5.74
C SER A 337 5.96 1.98 5.54
N SER A 338 5.61 0.77 5.09
CA SER A 338 4.21 0.38 4.94
C SER A 338 3.56 -0.01 6.28
N ALA A 339 4.28 -0.70 7.16
CA ALA A 339 3.73 -1.20 8.43
C ALA A 339 3.58 -0.09 9.49
N ASP A 340 4.57 0.79 9.61
CA ASP A 340 4.55 1.89 10.58
C ASP A 340 3.46 2.91 10.26
N SER A 341 3.28 3.19 8.99
CA SER A 341 2.20 4.03 8.49
C SER A 341 0.83 3.42 8.77
N ALA A 342 0.66 2.11 8.51
CA ALA A 342 -0.58 1.40 8.81
C ALA A 342 -0.91 1.44 10.31
N LEU A 343 0.04 1.13 11.20
CA LEU A 343 -0.18 1.18 12.65
C LEU A 343 -0.59 2.58 13.14
N THR A 344 0.02 3.62 12.58
CA THR A 344 -0.31 5.02 12.90
C THR A 344 -1.69 5.40 12.41
N ALA A 345 -2.05 5.04 11.18
CA ALA A 345 -3.36 5.33 10.59
C ALA A 345 -4.50 4.57 11.28
N LEU A 346 -4.27 3.28 11.60
CA LEU A 346 -5.22 2.47 12.39
C LEU A 346 -5.46 3.08 13.77
N THR A 347 -4.39 3.55 14.44
CA THR A 347 -4.50 4.23 15.75
C THR A 347 -5.29 5.53 15.61
N THR A 348 -5.01 6.31 14.58
CA THR A 348 -5.71 7.58 14.31
C THR A 348 -7.20 7.34 14.09
N SER A 349 -7.55 6.44 13.16
CA SER A 349 -8.94 6.14 12.84
C SER A 349 -9.68 5.52 14.03
N TYR A 350 -9.04 4.66 14.81
CA TYR A 350 -9.65 4.11 16.01
C TYR A 350 -9.96 5.20 17.05
N CYS A 351 -9.03 6.10 17.35
CA CYS A 351 -9.25 7.17 18.34
C CYS A 351 -10.24 8.22 17.85
N VAL A 352 -10.12 8.65 16.60
CA VAL A 352 -10.92 9.74 16.02
C VAL A 352 -12.28 9.24 15.57
N ASP A 353 -12.32 8.15 14.77
CA ASP A 353 -13.53 7.71 14.09
C ASP A 353 -14.36 6.74 14.96
N ILE A 354 -13.72 5.81 15.66
CA ILE A 354 -14.46 4.81 16.44
C ILE A 354 -14.77 5.33 17.85
N CYS A 355 -13.77 5.82 18.58
CA CYS A 355 -13.95 6.32 19.94
C CYS A 355 -14.48 7.75 19.99
N GLU A 356 -14.32 8.53 18.93
CA GLU A 356 -14.67 9.97 18.84
C GLU A 356 -14.01 10.81 19.95
N ARG A 357 -12.77 10.48 20.34
CA ARG A 357 -11.98 11.15 21.39
C ARG A 357 -10.59 11.54 20.90
N PRO A 358 -10.47 12.47 19.93
CA PRO A 358 -9.18 12.85 19.35
C PRO A 358 -8.23 13.53 20.35
N GLU A 359 -8.76 14.14 21.42
CA GLU A 359 -7.98 14.87 22.42
C GLU A 359 -7.37 13.95 23.51
N ASP A 360 -7.86 12.71 23.65
CA ASP A 360 -7.45 11.79 24.72
C ASP A 360 -6.11 11.11 24.40
N GLU A 361 -5.02 11.66 24.96
CA GLU A 361 -3.68 11.08 24.78
C GLU A 361 -3.51 9.71 25.44
N HIS A 362 -4.20 9.43 26.55
CA HIS A 362 -4.12 8.14 27.22
C HIS A 362 -4.79 7.07 26.37
N LEU A 363 -5.95 7.39 25.77
CA LEU A 363 -6.61 6.51 24.82
C LEU A 363 -5.69 6.22 23.61
N ARG A 364 -5.08 7.26 23.02
CA ARG A 364 -4.17 7.11 21.88
C ARG A 364 -3.02 6.15 22.20
N ARG A 365 -2.36 6.34 23.33
CA ARG A 365 -1.23 5.48 23.74
C ARG A 365 -1.65 4.03 23.93
N ARG A 366 -2.80 3.79 24.59
CA ARG A 366 -3.36 2.45 24.79
C ARG A 366 -3.80 1.83 23.47
N ALA A 367 -4.48 2.59 22.63
CA ALA A 367 -4.92 2.14 21.30
C ALA A 367 -3.72 1.74 20.43
N HIS A 368 -2.65 2.53 20.43
CA HIS A 368 -1.44 2.23 19.65
C HIS A 368 -0.77 0.91 20.06
N VAL A 369 -0.72 0.62 21.37
CA VAL A 369 -0.26 -0.68 21.88
C VAL A 369 -1.23 -1.79 21.49
N GLY A 370 -2.53 -1.60 21.71
CA GLY A 370 -3.56 -2.60 21.38
C GLY A 370 -3.56 -2.98 19.90
N ILE A 371 -3.45 -1.98 19.02
CA ILE A 371 -3.36 -2.20 17.58
C ILE A 371 -2.09 -2.96 17.21
N ALA A 372 -0.94 -2.65 17.81
CA ALA A 372 0.30 -3.39 17.60
C ALA A 372 0.16 -4.87 18.02
N VAL A 373 -0.49 -5.15 19.15
CA VAL A 373 -0.76 -6.52 19.61
C VAL A 373 -1.69 -7.26 18.64
N VAL A 374 -2.78 -6.62 18.19
CA VAL A 374 -3.70 -7.20 17.21
C VAL A 374 -2.99 -7.44 15.88
N PHE A 375 -2.10 -6.55 15.46
CA PHE A 375 -1.30 -6.69 14.24
C PHE A 375 -0.40 -7.94 14.31
N VAL A 376 0.30 -8.16 15.43
CA VAL A 376 1.07 -9.39 15.66
C VAL A 376 0.20 -10.62 15.59
N ALA A 377 -0.98 -10.59 16.24
CA ALA A 377 -1.92 -11.71 16.23
C ALA A 377 -2.40 -12.06 14.80
N PHE A 378 -2.70 -11.05 13.97
CA PHE A 378 -3.06 -11.24 12.56
C PHE A 378 -1.92 -11.86 11.76
N ILE A 379 -0.68 -11.43 11.95
CA ILE A 379 0.49 -11.98 11.26
C ILE A 379 0.69 -13.45 11.63
N LEU A 380 0.57 -13.80 12.92
CA LEU A 380 0.72 -15.18 13.37
C LEU A 380 -0.42 -16.07 12.90
N LEU A 381 -1.67 -15.57 12.92
CA LEU A 381 -2.82 -16.26 12.36
C LEU A 381 -2.65 -16.52 10.86
N PHE A 382 -2.18 -15.51 10.12
CA PHE A 382 -1.96 -15.63 8.69
C PHE A 382 -0.94 -16.72 8.35
N ARG A 383 0.13 -16.84 9.15
CA ARG A 383 1.10 -17.93 9.04
C ARG A 383 0.46 -19.31 9.17
N MET A 384 -0.54 -19.45 10.04
CA MET A 384 -1.23 -20.74 10.26
C MET A 384 -2.16 -21.13 9.10
N LEU A 385 -2.69 -20.14 8.40
CA LEU A 385 -3.72 -20.32 7.37
C LEU A 385 -3.16 -20.36 5.94
N ASN A 386 -1.94 -19.90 5.72
CA ASN A 386 -1.46 -19.59 4.37
C ASN A 386 -0.96 -20.79 3.57
N SER A 387 -1.58 -20.98 2.38
CA SER A 387 -1.15 -21.93 1.33
C SER A 387 -1.07 -21.32 -0.08
N THR A 388 -1.33 -20.01 -0.27
CA THR A 388 -1.47 -19.38 -1.59
C THR A 388 -0.57 -18.17 -1.77
N SER A 389 -0.44 -17.68 -3.02
CA SER A 389 0.26 -16.44 -3.35
C SER A 389 -0.29 -15.27 -2.52
N VAL A 390 0.60 -14.62 -1.79
CA VAL A 390 0.25 -13.53 -0.86
C VAL A 390 -0.30 -12.31 -1.57
N ILE A 391 0.17 -12.03 -2.79
CA ILE A 391 -0.31 -10.90 -3.60
C ILE A 391 -1.75 -11.10 -4.00
N ASP A 392 -2.08 -12.28 -4.50
CA ASP A 392 -3.45 -12.59 -4.90
C ASP A 392 -4.40 -12.46 -3.71
N ALA A 393 -3.99 -12.95 -2.53
CA ALA A 393 -4.77 -12.79 -1.31
C ALA A 393 -5.00 -11.33 -0.92
N ILE A 394 -4.00 -10.45 -1.07
CA ILE A 394 -4.14 -9.01 -0.80
C ILE A 394 -5.12 -8.36 -1.77
N TYR A 395 -4.98 -8.60 -3.06
CA TYR A 395 -5.85 -7.98 -4.06
C TYR A 395 -7.29 -8.46 -3.95
N VAL A 396 -7.50 -9.75 -3.72
CA VAL A 396 -8.83 -10.30 -3.46
C VAL A 396 -9.44 -9.64 -2.23
N LEU A 397 -8.72 -9.59 -1.11
CA LEU A 397 -9.20 -8.94 0.11
C LEU A 397 -9.51 -7.45 -0.12
N CYS A 398 -8.63 -6.73 -0.81
CA CYS A 398 -8.84 -5.32 -1.16
C CYS A 398 -10.10 -5.14 -2.02
N SER A 399 -10.32 -6.00 -3.02
CA SER A 399 -11.50 -5.91 -3.89
C SER A 399 -12.80 -6.06 -3.11
N TYR A 400 -12.84 -6.93 -2.10
CA TYR A 400 -14.04 -7.14 -1.28
C TYR A 400 -14.22 -6.08 -0.19
N THR A 401 -13.16 -5.56 0.39
CA THR A 401 -13.25 -4.67 1.56
C THR A 401 -13.22 -3.18 1.20
N TYR A 402 -12.55 -2.79 0.13
CA TYR A 402 -12.54 -1.40 -0.33
C TYR A 402 -13.68 -1.03 -1.27
N GLY A 403 -14.36 -2.02 -1.89
CA GLY A 403 -15.52 -1.77 -2.74
C GLY A 403 -16.64 -0.98 -2.04
N PRO A 404 -17.08 -1.36 -0.82
CA PRO A 404 -18.04 -0.58 -0.07
C PRO A 404 -17.59 0.86 0.22
N LEU A 405 -16.31 1.09 0.49
CA LEU A 405 -15.77 2.45 0.65
C LEU A 405 -15.89 3.26 -0.63
N LEU A 406 -15.54 2.66 -1.78
CA LEU A 406 -15.70 3.30 -3.09
C LEU A 406 -17.16 3.70 -3.31
N GLY A 407 -18.10 2.81 -3.05
CA GLY A 407 -19.55 3.08 -3.21
C GLY A 407 -20.06 4.18 -2.29
N LEU A 408 -19.64 4.18 -1.01
CA LEU A 408 -20.01 5.22 -0.04
C LEU A 408 -19.52 6.61 -0.46
N PHE A 409 -18.23 6.71 -0.82
CA PHE A 409 -17.64 7.98 -1.23
C PHE A 409 -18.16 8.44 -2.59
N ALA A 410 -18.29 7.55 -3.57
CA ALA A 410 -18.87 7.88 -4.87
C ALA A 410 -20.31 8.38 -4.71
N PHE A 411 -21.13 7.71 -3.91
CA PHE A 411 -22.49 8.17 -3.64
C PHE A 411 -22.52 9.55 -2.97
N GLY A 412 -21.68 9.75 -1.95
CA GLY A 412 -21.59 11.02 -1.24
C GLY A 412 -21.15 12.18 -2.12
N LEU A 413 -20.20 11.95 -3.03
CA LEU A 413 -19.61 12.99 -3.90
C LEU A 413 -20.46 13.27 -5.15
N LEU A 414 -20.98 12.22 -5.78
CA LEU A 414 -21.66 12.33 -7.08
C LEU A 414 -23.17 12.60 -6.97
N THR A 415 -23.76 12.43 -5.78
CA THR A 415 -25.19 12.65 -5.58
C THR A 415 -25.45 13.64 -4.46
N HIS A 416 -26.63 14.31 -4.50
CA HIS A 416 -27.15 15.13 -3.41
C HIS A 416 -28.27 14.43 -2.64
N ARG A 417 -28.49 13.12 -2.90
CA ARG A 417 -29.58 12.36 -2.27
C ARG A 417 -29.26 12.02 -0.82
N ALA A 418 -30.29 12.01 0.02
CA ALA A 418 -30.21 11.48 1.37
C ALA A 418 -30.36 9.94 1.34
N VAL A 419 -29.69 9.26 2.25
CA VAL A 419 -29.80 7.81 2.43
C VAL A 419 -30.49 7.49 3.76
N ASN A 420 -31.04 6.29 3.87
CA ASN A 420 -31.44 5.77 5.16
C ASN A 420 -30.19 5.23 5.88
N ASP A 421 -29.59 6.07 6.73
CA ASP A 421 -28.35 5.77 7.43
C ASP A 421 -28.39 4.45 8.24
N ARG A 422 -29.61 3.99 8.62
CA ARG A 422 -29.79 2.70 9.33
C ARG A 422 -29.50 1.49 8.44
N LEU A 423 -29.78 1.60 7.14
CA LEU A 423 -29.60 0.51 6.18
C LEU A 423 -28.21 0.45 5.58
N VAL A 424 -27.43 1.53 5.66
CA VAL A 424 -26.09 1.61 5.06
C VAL A 424 -25.16 0.48 5.50
N PRO A 425 -25.05 0.09 6.78
CA PRO A 425 -24.19 -1.03 7.18
C PRO A 425 -24.56 -2.35 6.49
N TYR A 426 -25.85 -2.61 6.32
CA TYR A 426 -26.34 -3.84 5.66
C TYR A 426 -26.04 -3.84 4.16
N VAL A 427 -26.18 -2.68 3.49
CA VAL A 427 -25.80 -2.52 2.08
C VAL A 427 -24.29 -2.79 1.91
N CYS A 428 -23.46 -2.20 2.77
CA CYS A 428 -22.01 -2.37 2.72
C CYS A 428 -21.55 -3.80 3.02
N LEU A 429 -22.30 -4.56 3.83
CA LEU A 429 -22.02 -5.98 4.08
C LEU A 429 -22.55 -6.89 2.96
N ALA A 430 -23.71 -6.57 2.38
CA ALA A 430 -24.30 -7.34 1.29
C ALA A 430 -23.49 -7.23 -0.02
N SER A 431 -22.92 -6.06 -0.30
CA SER A 431 -22.19 -5.80 -1.55
C SER A 431 -21.02 -6.74 -1.79
N PRO A 432 -20.08 -6.97 -0.85
CA PRO A 432 -19.02 -7.97 -1.02
C PRO A 432 -19.54 -9.39 -1.21
N LEU A 433 -20.63 -9.78 -0.51
CA LEU A 433 -21.23 -11.09 -0.65
C LEU A 433 -21.83 -11.31 -2.04
N LEU A 434 -22.54 -10.30 -2.57
CA LEU A 434 -23.06 -10.32 -3.94
C LEU A 434 -21.91 -10.37 -4.97
N CYS A 435 -20.85 -9.64 -4.72
CA CYS A 435 -19.68 -9.62 -5.57
C CYS A 435 -18.99 -11.00 -5.60
N TYR A 436 -18.87 -11.67 -4.46
CA TYR A 436 -18.34 -13.01 -4.34
C TYR A 436 -19.22 -14.04 -5.06
N ALA A 437 -20.53 -13.96 -4.89
CA ALA A 437 -21.47 -14.82 -5.62
C ALA A 437 -21.38 -14.63 -7.14
N LEU A 438 -21.21 -13.37 -7.60
CA LEU A 438 -21.03 -13.05 -9.01
C LEU A 438 -19.71 -13.64 -9.56
N ASP A 439 -18.61 -13.53 -8.82
CA ASP A 439 -17.32 -14.08 -9.21
C ASP A 439 -17.38 -15.60 -9.37
N ILE A 440 -17.99 -16.31 -8.40
CA ILE A 440 -18.21 -17.75 -8.50
C ILE A 440 -19.10 -18.10 -9.71
N ALA A 441 -20.19 -17.37 -9.90
CA ALA A 441 -21.09 -17.61 -11.04
C ALA A 441 -20.39 -17.39 -12.37
N ALA A 442 -19.58 -16.34 -12.51
CA ALA A 442 -18.82 -16.07 -13.71
C ALA A 442 -17.78 -17.14 -14.03
N GLN A 443 -17.12 -17.67 -12.99
CA GLN A 443 -16.16 -18.77 -13.17
C GLN A 443 -16.86 -20.06 -13.64
N HIS A 444 -18.02 -20.38 -13.07
CA HIS A 444 -18.74 -21.61 -13.44
C HIS A 444 -19.49 -21.53 -14.77
N LEU A 445 -20.10 -20.36 -15.09
CA LEU A 445 -20.95 -20.24 -16.29
C LEU A 445 -20.16 -19.82 -17.53
N TRP A 446 -19.12 -19.02 -17.38
CA TRP A 446 -18.39 -18.42 -18.51
C TRP A 446 -16.88 -18.67 -18.45
N SER A 447 -16.38 -19.45 -17.49
CA SER A 447 -14.94 -19.65 -17.26
C SER A 447 -14.16 -18.33 -17.14
N TYR A 448 -14.85 -17.26 -16.73
CA TYR A 448 -14.27 -15.93 -16.60
C TYR A 448 -13.87 -15.67 -15.14
N ARG A 449 -12.61 -15.27 -14.93
CA ARG A 449 -12.12 -14.82 -13.64
C ARG A 449 -12.01 -13.31 -13.67
N PHE A 450 -12.68 -12.65 -12.71
CA PHE A 450 -12.51 -11.22 -12.53
C PHE A 450 -11.10 -10.90 -12.05
N GLY A 451 -10.55 -9.80 -12.57
CA GLY A 451 -9.33 -9.19 -12.09
C GLY A 451 -9.63 -8.02 -11.13
N TYR A 452 -8.91 -6.93 -11.31
CA TYR A 452 -9.08 -5.72 -10.48
C TYR A 452 -10.41 -4.98 -10.70
N GLU A 453 -11.11 -5.26 -11.79
CA GLU A 453 -12.46 -4.76 -12.08
C GLU A 453 -13.51 -5.17 -11.04
N LEU A 454 -13.25 -6.23 -10.27
CA LEU A 454 -14.13 -6.68 -9.18
C LEU A 454 -14.35 -5.58 -8.13
N LEU A 455 -13.34 -4.74 -7.90
CA LEU A 455 -13.42 -3.58 -7.02
C LEU A 455 -14.48 -2.58 -7.49
N MET A 456 -14.53 -2.30 -8.79
CA MET A 456 -15.50 -1.35 -9.38
C MET A 456 -16.91 -1.92 -9.29
N ILE A 457 -17.09 -3.21 -9.56
CA ILE A 457 -18.39 -3.89 -9.48
C ILE A 457 -18.92 -3.87 -8.04
N ASN A 458 -18.08 -4.15 -7.07
CA ASN A 458 -18.43 -4.09 -5.65
C ASN A 458 -18.81 -2.66 -5.23
N GLY A 459 -18.06 -1.65 -5.68
CA GLY A 459 -18.40 -0.24 -5.49
C GLY A 459 -19.75 0.12 -6.12
N ALA A 460 -20.03 -0.37 -7.32
CA ALA A 460 -21.30 -0.17 -8.02
C ALA A 460 -22.48 -0.83 -7.29
N PHE A 461 -22.33 -2.04 -6.75
CA PHE A 461 -23.36 -2.68 -5.92
C PHE A 461 -23.65 -1.87 -4.67
N THR A 462 -22.64 -1.36 -3.99
CA THR A 462 -22.82 -0.48 -2.83
C THR A 462 -23.54 0.80 -3.25
N PHE A 463 -23.12 1.45 -4.33
CA PHE A 463 -23.76 2.67 -4.84
C PHE A 463 -25.24 2.44 -5.17
N ALA A 464 -25.56 1.37 -5.90
CA ALA A 464 -26.92 1.00 -6.27
C ALA A 464 -27.78 0.67 -5.04
N GLY A 465 -27.22 -0.06 -4.07
CA GLY A 465 -27.88 -0.34 -2.81
C GLY A 465 -28.22 0.93 -2.02
N LEU A 466 -27.27 1.89 -1.95
CA LEU A 466 -27.51 3.19 -1.32
C LEU A 466 -28.59 3.99 -2.07
N TRP A 467 -28.59 3.94 -3.39
CA TRP A 467 -29.62 4.58 -4.21
C TRP A 467 -31.02 4.02 -3.93
N ALA A 468 -31.11 2.71 -3.72
CA ALA A 468 -32.37 2.04 -3.39
C ALA A 468 -32.88 2.36 -1.97
N THR A 469 -31.98 2.75 -1.03
CA THR A 469 -32.34 3.08 0.35
C THR A 469 -32.85 4.54 0.52
N ASN A 470 -33.29 5.19 -0.54
CA ASN A 470 -33.70 6.59 -0.55
C ASN A 470 -34.57 6.97 0.66
N SER A 471 -34.16 7.99 1.40
CA SER A 471 -34.96 8.59 2.47
C SER A 471 -35.71 9.81 1.93
N ALA A 472 -37.02 9.92 2.22
CA ALA A 472 -37.84 11.08 1.84
C ALA A 472 -37.34 12.42 2.45
N LYS A 473 -36.35 12.39 3.34
CA LYS A 473 -35.75 13.61 3.91
C LYS A 473 -34.74 14.20 2.92
N LYS A 474 -35.12 15.31 2.26
CA LYS A 474 -34.20 16.17 1.54
C LYS A 474 -33.08 16.64 2.49
N TYR A 475 -31.83 16.51 2.05
CA TYR A 475 -30.67 17.09 2.72
C TYR A 475 -30.88 18.62 2.82
N LYS A 476 -30.96 19.15 4.05
CA LYS A 476 -30.92 20.60 4.26
C LYS A 476 -29.49 21.06 3.97
N ASN A 477 -29.28 21.77 2.87
CA ASN A 477 -28.04 22.48 2.60
C ASN A 477 -27.83 23.50 3.75
N SER A 478 -26.88 23.19 4.64
CA SER A 478 -26.24 24.22 5.47
C SER A 478 -25.14 24.85 4.61
N HIS A 479 -25.42 26.06 4.17
CA HIS A 479 -24.48 26.95 3.47
C HIS A 479 -23.22 27.23 4.31
#